data_203381c6b65c8bf9d57d5236edce13dd
#
_entry.id   203381c6b65c8bf9d57d5236edce13dd
#
_cell.length_a   1.000
_cell.length_b   1.000
_cell.length_c   1.000
_cell.angle_alpha   90.00
_cell.angle_beta   90.00
_cell.angle_gamma   90.00
#
_symmetry.space_group_name_H-M   'P 1'
#
loop_
_entity.id
_entity.type
_entity.pdbx_description
1 polymer ?
#
loop_
_entity_poly.entity_id
_entity_poly.type
_entity_poly.pdbx_seq_one_letter_code
_entity_poly.pdbx_strand_id
1 'polypeptide(L)'
;DQGLSSVTPYPLARYLKETFPEIEESCNTSAWKTDFLYNEKKYESFDMVMDSAAEHMFEIELISGSRDFMIPKSNKIAITDKLAKEVFGTKDPLGEKLKIWSDDMEICAIVKSQDQHSNFPFGILKPSRQTEEWNVAYCQTFIKVRPETDMRAFKKKLYEHKIKKDRD
;
A
#
# COMPACT_ATOMS: atom_id res chain seq x y z
N ASP A 1 28.07 -7.73 -8.69
CA ASP A 1 27.13 -6.63 -8.39
C ASP A 1 25.80 -7.24 -7.98
N GLN A 2 25.59 -7.42 -6.69
CA GLN A 2 24.25 -7.65 -6.18
C GLN A 2 23.55 -6.30 -6.17
N GLY A 3 22.75 -6.03 -7.21
CA GLY A 3 21.94 -4.82 -7.28
C GLY A 3 21.07 -4.68 -6.04
N LEU A 4 21.01 -3.46 -5.49
CA LEU A 4 20.11 -3.13 -4.38
C LEU A 4 18.67 -3.41 -4.85
N SER A 5 18.02 -4.40 -4.25
CA SER A 5 16.60 -4.66 -4.47
C SER A 5 15.79 -3.60 -3.73
N SER A 6 14.82 -3.00 -4.42
CA SER A 6 13.87 -2.07 -3.79
C SER A 6 12.71 -2.79 -3.10
N VAL A 7 12.64 -4.13 -3.22
CA VAL A 7 11.57 -4.92 -2.62
C VAL A 7 12.06 -5.65 -1.37
N THR A 8 11.17 -5.73 -0.39
CA THR A 8 11.41 -6.27 0.94
C THR A 8 10.36 -7.32 1.31
N PRO A 9 10.68 -8.24 2.23
CA PRO A 9 9.70 -9.18 2.75
C PRO A 9 8.68 -8.47 3.65
N TYR A 10 7.44 -8.95 3.63
CA TYR A 10 6.32 -8.32 4.35
C TYR A 10 6.57 -8.18 5.87
N PRO A 11 7.15 -9.16 6.59
CA PRO A 11 7.39 -9.03 8.04
C PRO A 11 8.38 -7.93 8.44
N LEU A 12 9.14 -7.37 7.47
CA LEU A 12 10.22 -6.42 7.76
C LEU A 12 9.70 -5.15 8.44
N ALA A 13 8.55 -4.61 8.03
CA ALA A 13 8.00 -3.38 8.61
C ALA A 13 7.77 -3.54 10.11
N ARG A 14 7.04 -4.58 10.51
CA ARG A 14 6.78 -4.90 11.91
C ARG A 14 8.09 -5.13 12.68
N TYR A 15 8.97 -5.97 12.14
CA TYR A 15 10.26 -6.26 12.76
C TYR A 15 11.08 -4.99 13.06
N LEU A 16 11.16 -4.06 12.09
CA LEU A 16 11.91 -2.82 12.27
C LEU A 16 11.29 -1.94 13.36
N LYS A 17 9.97 -1.80 13.38
CA LYS A 17 9.25 -1.02 14.40
C LYS A 17 9.45 -1.58 15.80
N GLU A 18 9.43 -2.90 15.97
CA GLU A 18 9.63 -3.58 17.24
C GLU A 18 11.10 -3.54 17.70
N THR A 19 12.05 -3.48 16.76
CA THR A 19 13.48 -3.54 17.05
C THR A 19 14.11 -2.17 17.35
N PHE A 20 13.63 -1.13 16.67
CA PHE A 20 14.25 0.20 16.70
C PHE A 20 13.31 1.24 17.32
N PRO A 21 13.59 1.70 18.55
CA PRO A 21 12.76 2.71 19.22
C PRO A 21 12.74 4.06 18.50
N GLU A 22 13.70 4.31 17.62
CA GLU A 22 13.76 5.49 16.75
C GLU A 22 12.63 5.51 15.71
N ILE A 23 12.03 4.35 15.41
CA ILE A 23 10.94 4.24 14.43
C ILE A 23 9.61 4.51 15.13
N GLU A 24 8.94 5.56 14.70
CA GLU A 24 7.61 5.92 15.17
C GLU A 24 6.55 5.03 14.54
N GLU A 25 6.63 4.85 13.21
CA GLU A 25 5.68 4.05 12.43
C GLU A 25 6.40 3.31 11.29
N SER A 26 5.84 2.19 10.86
CA SER A 26 6.31 1.45 9.69
C SER A 26 5.15 0.84 8.94
N CYS A 27 5.26 0.74 7.63
CA CYS A 27 4.25 0.14 6.78
C CYS A 27 4.85 -0.54 5.57
N ASN A 28 4.04 -1.37 4.93
CA ASN A 28 4.33 -1.99 3.66
C ASN A 28 3.37 -1.51 2.59
N THR A 29 3.90 -1.25 1.41
CA THR A 29 3.11 -1.00 0.21
C THR A 29 3.64 -1.80 -0.96
N SER A 30 2.80 -2.06 -1.94
CA SER A 30 3.22 -2.54 -3.26
C SER A 30 2.33 -1.93 -4.31
N ALA A 31 2.90 -1.47 -5.41
CA ALA A 31 2.17 -0.82 -6.49
C ALA A 31 2.46 -1.54 -7.82
N TRP A 32 1.42 -1.83 -8.57
CA TRP A 32 1.48 -2.52 -9.85
C TRP A 32 0.59 -1.85 -10.87
N LYS A 33 1.01 -1.89 -12.10
CA LYS A 33 0.13 -1.55 -13.22
C LYS A 33 -0.83 -2.71 -13.45
N THR A 34 -2.13 -2.44 -13.40
CA THR A 34 -3.17 -3.45 -13.42
C THR A 34 -4.24 -3.09 -14.44
N ASP A 35 -4.62 -4.09 -15.22
CA ASP A 35 -5.81 -4.05 -16.07
C ASP A 35 -7.03 -4.48 -15.27
N PHE A 36 -8.16 -3.81 -15.51
CA PHE A 36 -9.43 -4.20 -14.92
C PHE A 36 -10.59 -4.01 -15.92
N LEU A 37 -11.70 -4.66 -15.66
CA LEU A 37 -12.90 -4.57 -16.48
C LEU A 37 -14.04 -3.93 -15.68
N TYR A 38 -14.76 -3.04 -16.34
CA TYR A 38 -16.05 -2.54 -15.89
C TYR A 38 -17.02 -2.54 -17.07
N ASN A 39 -18.16 -3.26 -16.95
CA ASN A 39 -19.13 -3.45 -18.04
C ASN A 39 -18.45 -3.90 -19.34
N GLU A 40 -17.62 -4.93 -19.28
CA GLU A 40 -16.87 -5.52 -20.41
C GLU A 40 -15.83 -4.60 -21.06
N LYS A 41 -15.76 -3.34 -20.64
CA LYS A 41 -14.74 -2.40 -21.10
C LYS A 41 -13.48 -2.51 -20.26
N LYS A 42 -12.34 -2.58 -20.95
CA LYS A 42 -11.02 -2.67 -20.33
C LYS A 42 -10.48 -1.28 -19.99
N TYR A 43 -9.96 -1.16 -18.78
CA TYR A 43 -9.25 0.01 -18.27
C TYR A 43 -7.92 -0.41 -17.67
N GLU A 44 -7.04 0.56 -17.46
CA GLU A 44 -5.73 0.37 -16.87
C GLU A 44 -5.53 1.39 -15.74
N SER A 45 -4.96 0.95 -14.63
CA SER A 45 -4.61 1.81 -13.52
C SER A 45 -3.42 1.25 -12.76
N PHE A 46 -2.81 2.06 -11.88
CA PHE A 46 -1.96 1.53 -10.84
C PHE A 46 -2.83 1.14 -9.65
N ASP A 47 -2.71 -0.10 -9.19
CA ASP A 47 -3.24 -0.50 -7.90
C ASP A 47 -2.12 -0.47 -6.86
N MET A 48 -2.43 0.06 -5.70
CA MET A 48 -1.57 0.05 -4.54
C MET A 48 -2.18 -0.83 -3.46
N VAL A 49 -1.44 -1.85 -3.08
CA VAL A 49 -1.75 -2.67 -1.90
C VAL A 49 -1.06 -2.06 -0.70
N MET A 50 -1.81 -1.83 0.39
CA MET A 50 -1.27 -1.22 1.60
C MET A 50 -1.84 -1.85 2.87
N ASP A 51 -1.09 -1.74 3.95
CA ASP A 51 -1.58 -2.05 5.28
C ASP A 51 -2.21 -0.81 5.95
N SER A 52 -2.82 -1.00 7.13
CA SER A 52 -3.50 0.10 7.83
C SER A 52 -2.56 1.21 8.29
N ALA A 53 -1.29 0.90 8.53
CA ALA A 53 -0.30 1.91 8.91
C ALA A 53 0.03 2.83 7.72
N ALA A 54 0.03 2.29 6.50
CA ALA A 54 0.28 3.08 5.29
C ALA A 54 -0.78 4.16 5.06
N GLU A 55 -2.04 3.91 5.42
CA GLU A 55 -3.11 4.90 5.31
C GLU A 55 -2.79 6.18 6.11
N HIS A 56 -2.30 6.01 7.33
CA HIS A 56 -1.93 7.13 8.20
C HIS A 56 -0.62 7.79 7.74
N MET A 57 0.36 7.00 7.34
CA MET A 57 1.67 7.52 6.92
C MET A 57 1.60 8.32 5.63
N PHE A 58 0.70 7.97 4.71
CA PHE A 58 0.52 8.63 3.42
C PHE A 58 -0.68 9.58 3.39
N GLU A 59 -1.33 9.82 4.54
CA GLU A 59 -2.43 10.80 4.70
C GLU A 59 -3.53 10.62 3.64
N ILE A 60 -4.02 9.38 3.47
CA ILE A 60 -5.06 9.07 2.50
C ILE A 60 -6.37 9.77 2.88
N GLU A 61 -6.74 10.77 2.10
CA GLU A 61 -7.95 11.57 2.30
C GLU A 61 -9.18 10.84 1.73
N LEU A 62 -10.11 10.45 2.61
CA LEU A 62 -11.39 9.86 2.23
C LEU A 62 -12.36 10.97 1.81
N ILE A 63 -12.88 10.88 0.58
CA ILE A 63 -13.91 11.80 0.07
C ILE A 63 -15.31 11.28 0.40
N SER A 64 -15.56 9.97 0.16
CA SER A 64 -16.85 9.34 0.44
C SER A 64 -16.70 7.83 0.63
N GLY A 65 -17.72 7.20 1.23
CA GLY A 65 -17.75 5.76 1.48
C GLY A 65 -17.17 5.36 2.83
N SER A 66 -16.65 4.13 2.93
CA SER A 66 -16.13 3.55 4.16
C SER A 66 -14.64 3.17 4.03
N ARG A 67 -13.97 2.96 5.18
CA ARG A 67 -12.58 2.46 5.21
C ARG A 67 -12.47 0.94 5.13
N ASP A 68 -13.51 0.25 4.71
CA ASP A 68 -13.54 -1.22 4.61
C ASP A 68 -12.49 -1.76 3.62
N PHE A 69 -12.00 -0.92 2.71
CA PHE A 69 -10.89 -1.27 1.82
C PHE A 69 -9.57 -1.55 2.56
N MET A 70 -9.49 -1.23 3.86
CA MET A 70 -8.31 -1.53 4.69
C MET A 70 -8.43 -2.86 5.45
N ILE A 71 -9.62 -3.51 5.41
CA ILE A 71 -9.83 -4.81 6.08
C ILE A 71 -9.07 -5.89 5.30
N PRO A 72 -8.08 -6.57 5.91
CA PRO A 72 -7.30 -7.61 5.24
C PRO A 72 -8.20 -8.70 4.63
N LYS A 73 -7.86 -9.13 3.42
CA LYS A 73 -8.60 -10.17 2.68
C LYS A 73 -10.05 -9.83 2.33
N SER A 74 -10.49 -8.60 2.50
CA SER A 74 -11.78 -8.17 1.98
C SER A 74 -11.71 -8.05 0.45
N ASN A 75 -12.87 -8.18 -0.21
CA ASN A 75 -13.00 -7.90 -1.64
C ASN A 75 -13.43 -6.44 -1.87
N LYS A 76 -13.07 -5.54 -0.94
CA LYS A 76 -13.40 -4.13 -1.00
C LYS A 76 -12.19 -3.31 -1.39
N ILE A 77 -12.42 -2.28 -2.21
CA ILE A 77 -11.39 -1.37 -2.69
C ILE A 77 -11.82 0.08 -2.55
N ALA A 78 -10.83 0.97 -2.50
CA ALA A 78 -11.07 2.38 -2.77
C ALA A 78 -10.52 2.73 -4.16
N ILE A 79 -11.17 3.69 -4.82
CA ILE A 79 -10.66 4.29 -6.05
C ILE A 79 -10.49 5.79 -5.88
N THR A 80 -9.59 6.38 -6.67
CA THR A 80 -9.42 7.83 -6.65
C THR A 80 -10.58 8.54 -7.33
N ASP A 81 -10.85 9.78 -6.95
CA ASP A 81 -11.83 10.65 -7.59
C ASP A 81 -11.57 10.82 -9.08
N LYS A 82 -10.29 10.88 -9.50
CA LYS A 82 -9.89 10.95 -10.89
C LYS A 82 -10.29 9.68 -11.65
N LEU A 83 -10.00 8.50 -11.10
CA LEU A 83 -10.37 7.22 -11.71
C LEU A 83 -11.90 7.04 -11.72
N ALA A 84 -12.59 7.45 -10.64
CA ALA A 84 -14.04 7.45 -10.57
C ALA A 84 -14.65 8.25 -11.72
N LYS A 85 -14.16 9.48 -11.94
CA LYS A 85 -14.62 10.33 -13.05
C LYS A 85 -14.33 9.72 -14.42
N GLU A 86 -13.17 9.10 -14.60
CA GLU A 86 -12.78 8.47 -15.86
C GLU A 86 -13.66 7.28 -16.24
N VAL A 87 -13.95 6.41 -15.26
CA VAL A 87 -14.66 5.14 -15.49
C VAL A 87 -16.18 5.30 -15.45
N PHE A 88 -16.68 6.10 -14.51
CA PHE A 88 -18.11 6.21 -14.18
C PHE A 88 -18.74 7.54 -14.65
N GLY A 89 -17.93 8.56 -14.97
CA GLY A 89 -18.42 9.88 -15.36
C GLY A 89 -19.17 10.54 -14.20
N THR A 90 -20.50 10.64 -14.33
CA THR A 90 -21.38 11.23 -13.29
C THR A 90 -22.11 10.18 -12.44
N LYS A 91 -21.96 8.89 -12.76
CA LYS A 91 -22.56 7.82 -11.98
C LYS A 91 -21.81 7.63 -10.67
N ASP A 92 -22.55 7.41 -9.57
CA ASP A 92 -21.94 7.05 -8.28
C ASP A 92 -21.25 5.69 -8.38
N PRO A 93 -19.96 5.59 -8.11
CA PRO A 93 -19.24 4.32 -8.18
C PRO A 93 -19.36 3.46 -6.91
N LEU A 94 -19.90 3.99 -5.81
CA LEU A 94 -19.99 3.22 -4.56
C LEU A 94 -20.93 2.01 -4.73
N GLY A 95 -20.45 0.84 -4.31
CA GLY A 95 -21.12 -0.45 -4.46
C GLY A 95 -20.96 -1.10 -5.83
N GLU A 96 -20.43 -0.39 -6.84
CA GLU A 96 -20.11 -0.99 -8.14
C GLU A 96 -18.93 -1.95 -8.01
N LYS A 97 -18.83 -2.90 -8.95
CA LYS A 97 -17.77 -3.92 -8.96
C LYS A 97 -16.85 -3.74 -10.15
N LEU A 98 -15.56 -3.78 -9.88
CA LEU A 98 -14.51 -3.89 -10.89
C LEU A 98 -14.02 -5.33 -10.93
N LYS A 99 -13.87 -5.90 -12.12
CA LYS A 99 -13.21 -7.20 -12.27
C LYS A 99 -11.72 -6.98 -12.43
N ILE A 100 -10.98 -7.30 -11.39
CA ILE A 100 -9.52 -7.19 -11.35
C ILE A 100 -8.96 -8.61 -11.30
N TRP A 101 -8.26 -9.02 -12.36
CA TRP A 101 -7.85 -10.41 -12.59
C TRP A 101 -9.06 -11.34 -12.62
N SER A 102 -9.19 -12.27 -11.68
CA SER A 102 -10.32 -13.17 -11.51
C SER A 102 -11.34 -12.71 -10.48
N ASP A 103 -11.04 -11.66 -9.72
CA ASP A 103 -11.81 -11.26 -8.55
C ASP A 103 -12.75 -10.08 -8.88
N ASP A 104 -13.98 -10.16 -8.40
CA ASP A 104 -14.93 -9.05 -8.38
C ASP A 104 -14.69 -8.23 -7.11
N MET A 105 -14.14 -7.01 -7.27
CA MET A 105 -13.81 -6.11 -6.19
C MET A 105 -14.85 -5.00 -6.09
N GLU A 106 -15.49 -4.86 -4.93
CA GLU A 106 -16.51 -3.84 -4.66
C GLU A 106 -15.87 -2.51 -4.28
N ILE A 107 -16.29 -1.43 -4.92
CA ILE A 107 -15.86 -0.08 -4.57
C ILE A 107 -16.61 0.36 -3.32
N CYS A 108 -15.90 0.49 -2.21
CA CYS A 108 -16.47 0.94 -0.93
C CYS A 108 -16.09 2.37 -0.56
N ALA A 109 -15.14 2.97 -1.27
CA ALA A 109 -14.68 4.32 -0.98
C ALA A 109 -14.18 5.07 -2.21
N ILE A 110 -14.31 6.38 -2.16
CA ILE A 110 -13.62 7.32 -3.04
C ILE A 110 -12.61 8.09 -2.20
N VAL A 111 -11.35 8.08 -2.66
CA VAL A 111 -10.26 8.82 -2.03
C VAL A 111 -9.74 9.90 -2.97
N LYS A 112 -9.13 10.91 -2.39
CA LYS A 112 -8.54 11.99 -3.16
C LYS A 112 -7.34 11.51 -3.96
N SER A 113 -7.27 11.89 -5.23
CA SER A 113 -6.10 11.66 -6.07
C SER A 113 -4.89 12.37 -5.49
N GLN A 114 -3.76 11.70 -5.47
CA GLN A 114 -2.51 12.34 -5.12
C GLN A 114 -2.02 13.27 -6.22
N ASP A 115 -1.23 14.26 -5.82
CA ASP A 115 -0.66 15.25 -6.74
C ASP A 115 0.25 14.56 -7.76
N GLN A 116 0.38 15.15 -8.96
CA GLN A 116 1.19 14.60 -10.07
C GLN A 116 2.67 14.42 -9.73
N HIS A 117 3.12 15.03 -8.65
CA HIS A 117 4.50 14.90 -8.13
C HIS A 117 4.66 13.79 -7.08
N SER A 118 3.61 13.04 -6.79
CA SER A 118 3.71 11.89 -5.88
C SER A 118 4.55 10.79 -6.51
N ASN A 119 5.52 10.27 -5.76
CA ASN A 119 6.28 9.10 -6.16
C ASN A 119 5.46 7.79 -6.13
N PHE A 120 4.18 7.87 -5.77
CA PHE A 120 3.26 6.75 -5.62
C PHE A 120 1.95 7.01 -6.37
N PRO A 121 1.96 6.96 -7.71
CA PRO A 121 0.72 7.07 -8.46
C PRO A 121 -0.14 5.84 -8.16
N PHE A 122 -1.39 6.05 -7.76
CA PHE A 122 -2.37 4.99 -7.66
C PHE A 122 -3.74 5.50 -8.11
N GLY A 123 -4.53 4.59 -8.68
CA GLY A 123 -5.95 4.82 -8.97
C GLY A 123 -6.84 3.92 -8.13
N ILE A 124 -6.29 2.79 -7.68
CA ILE A 124 -7.00 1.78 -6.89
C ILE A 124 -6.20 1.47 -5.63
N LEU A 125 -6.85 1.46 -4.46
CA LEU A 125 -6.27 1.00 -3.20
C LEU A 125 -6.89 -0.34 -2.81
N LYS A 126 -6.04 -1.30 -2.45
CA LYS A 126 -6.41 -2.66 -2.04
C LYS A 126 -5.88 -2.98 -0.66
N PRO A 127 -6.60 -3.81 0.12
CA PRO A 127 -6.10 -4.28 1.39
C PRO A 127 -4.91 -5.23 1.22
N SER A 128 -3.98 -5.17 2.15
CA SER A 128 -2.87 -6.10 2.20
C SER A 128 -3.32 -7.53 2.53
N ARG A 129 -2.65 -8.52 1.90
CA ARG A 129 -2.82 -9.94 2.20
C ARG A 129 -1.87 -10.44 3.29
N GLN A 130 -1.41 -9.65 4.15
CA GLN A 130 -0.47 -9.97 5.25
C GLN A 130 0.08 -11.41 5.24
N THR A 131 1.38 -11.55 5.27
CA THR A 131 2.07 -12.84 5.37
C THR A 131 3.22 -12.73 6.38
N GLU A 132 3.55 -13.84 7.03
CA GLU A 132 4.70 -13.94 7.93
C GLU A 132 5.94 -14.52 7.22
N GLU A 133 5.87 -14.70 5.90
CA GLU A 133 6.95 -15.31 5.14
C GLU A 133 8.09 -14.32 4.86
N TRP A 134 9.30 -14.67 5.32
CA TRP A 134 10.51 -13.87 5.11
C TRP A 134 11.24 -14.16 3.79
N ASN A 135 10.92 -15.25 3.14
CA ASN A 135 11.56 -15.70 1.90
C ASN A 135 10.95 -15.10 0.64
N VAL A 136 9.83 -14.38 0.77
CA VAL A 136 9.14 -13.73 -0.34
C VAL A 136 9.23 -12.21 -0.17
N ALA A 137 9.94 -11.54 -1.10
CA ALA A 137 10.08 -10.09 -1.13
C ALA A 137 9.25 -9.53 -2.29
N TYR A 138 8.21 -8.76 -2.00
CA TYR A 138 7.30 -8.20 -3.00
C TYR A 138 6.71 -6.83 -2.65
N CYS A 139 7.07 -6.29 -1.49
CA CYS A 139 6.60 -4.99 -1.07
C CYS A 139 7.76 -4.01 -0.86
N GLN A 140 7.44 -2.75 -0.69
CA GLN A 140 8.35 -1.72 -0.23
C GLN A 140 8.01 -1.42 1.22
N THR A 141 9.01 -1.39 2.08
CA THR A 141 8.86 -1.05 3.50
C THR A 141 9.22 0.41 3.71
N PHE A 142 8.32 1.17 4.31
CA PHE A 142 8.51 2.55 4.71
C PHE A 142 8.55 2.66 6.22
N ILE A 143 9.41 3.55 6.71
CA ILE A 143 9.53 3.86 8.12
C ILE A 143 9.41 5.36 8.34
N LYS A 144 8.66 5.74 9.35
CA LYS A 144 8.62 7.10 9.89
C LYS A 144 9.50 7.15 11.13
N VAL A 145 10.53 7.97 11.08
CA VAL A 145 11.49 8.10 12.17
C VAL A 145 11.09 9.29 13.05
N ARG A 146 11.25 9.15 14.36
CA ARG A 146 10.96 10.24 15.32
C ARG A 146 11.78 11.48 15.00
N PRO A 147 11.21 12.70 15.11
CA PRO A 147 11.87 13.94 14.72
C PRO A 147 13.20 14.21 15.42
N GLU A 148 13.33 13.77 16.69
CA GLU A 148 14.52 13.96 17.52
C GLU A 148 15.66 12.98 17.23
N THR A 149 15.47 12.06 16.27
CA THR A 149 16.45 11.00 15.99
C THR A 149 17.70 11.53 15.29
N ASP A 150 18.88 11.20 15.81
CA ASP A 150 20.14 11.37 15.07
C ASP A 150 20.17 10.39 13.88
N MET A 151 19.85 10.90 12.70
CA MET A 151 19.76 10.11 11.47
C MET A 151 21.09 9.46 11.08
N ARG A 152 22.23 10.05 11.45
CA ARG A 152 23.56 9.47 11.14
C ARG A 152 23.82 8.24 12.01
N ALA A 153 23.57 8.36 13.31
CA ALA A 153 23.70 7.26 14.25
C ALA A 153 22.69 6.13 13.93
N PHE A 154 21.45 6.50 13.61
CA PHE A 154 20.40 5.54 13.25
C PHE A 154 20.72 4.75 11.99
N LYS A 155 21.18 5.42 10.91
CA LYS A 155 21.59 4.74 9.68
C LYS A 155 22.73 3.73 9.93
N LYS A 156 23.73 4.10 10.75
CA LYS A 156 24.81 3.20 11.15
C LYS A 156 24.28 1.98 11.90
N LYS A 157 23.42 2.21 12.91
CA LYS A 157 22.78 1.17 13.71
C LYS A 157 21.96 0.20 12.84
N LEU A 158 21.18 0.75 11.89
CA LEU A 158 20.37 -0.03 10.96
C LEU A 158 21.25 -0.90 10.03
N TYR A 159 22.34 -0.34 9.51
CA TYR A 159 23.27 -1.04 8.63
C TYR A 159 24.03 -2.17 9.34
N GLU A 160 24.43 -1.95 10.60
CA GLU A 160 25.16 -2.94 11.41
C GLU A 160 24.23 -4.02 11.98
N HIS A 161 22.93 -3.77 11.96
CA HIS A 161 21.94 -4.70 12.51
C HIS A 161 21.77 -5.94 11.60
N LYS A 162 22.07 -7.11 12.16
CA LYS A 162 21.81 -8.39 11.49
C LYS A 162 20.41 -8.85 11.84
N ILE A 163 19.54 -8.91 10.84
CA ILE A 163 18.21 -9.49 11.00
C ILE A 163 18.39 -10.97 11.36
N LYS A 164 18.09 -11.32 12.61
CA LYS A 164 17.96 -12.71 13.01
C LYS A 164 16.68 -13.25 12.38
N LYS A 165 16.83 -14.01 11.32
CA LYS A 165 15.73 -14.84 10.84
C LYS A 165 15.63 -16.01 11.81
N ASP A 166 14.58 -16.04 12.63
CA ASP A 166 14.26 -17.27 13.36
C ASP A 166 13.94 -18.32 12.30
N ARG A 167 14.91 -19.21 12.12
CA ARG A 167 14.74 -20.43 11.33
C ARG A 167 14.18 -21.46 12.29
N ASP A 168 12.90 -21.53 12.39
CA ASP A 168 12.18 -22.72 12.85
C ASP A 168 11.36 -23.30 11.68
#